data_14fb96292c218173d7d6d9dcbecc0ab5
#
_entry.id   14fb96292c218173d7d6d9dcbecc0ab5
#
_cell.length_a   1.000
_cell.length_b   1.000
_cell.length_c   1.000
_cell.angle_alpha   90.00
_cell.angle_beta   90.00
_cell.angle_gamma   90.00
#
_symmetry.space_group_name_H-M   'P 1'
#
loop_
_entity.id
_entity.type
_entity.pdbx_description
1 polymer ?
#
loop_
_entity_poly.entity_id
_entity_poly.type
_entity_poly.pdbx_seq_one_letter_code
_entity_poly.pdbx_strand_id
1 'polypeptide(L)'
;RQIVEYDNLAQSTFYSMFGDPIENEKGWEVKKLGEVCEIVSGKNQKKVENPKGVYPIMGSGGFMSFADDYLCPEGTVILGRKGTINRPFIVTEKVWMVDTAFGLVVNKSILESLFLFYFCKEFDFLRLNVAVTIPSLRKIDIKKIDLPIPPLSLQNDFAERIEKIEAQKELVKQGIAETQLLIDYTMDKYFG
;
A
#
# COMPACT_ATOMS: atom_id res chain seq x y z
N ARG A 1 -20.81 -4.79 4.38
CA ARG A 1 -21.21 -4.88 2.96
C ARG A 1 -20.76 -3.64 2.19
N GLN A 2 -21.21 -2.44 2.56
CA GLN A 2 -20.85 -1.18 1.87
C GLN A 2 -19.34 -0.94 1.73
N ILE A 3 -18.54 -1.20 2.77
CA ILE A 3 -17.07 -1.03 2.73
C ILE A 3 -16.45 -1.90 1.64
N VAL A 4 -16.89 -3.16 1.50
CA VAL A 4 -16.42 -4.07 0.43
C VAL A 4 -16.80 -3.55 -0.95
N GLU A 5 -17.96 -2.90 -1.09
CA GLU A 5 -18.40 -2.30 -2.35
C GLU A 5 -17.47 -1.14 -2.78
N TYR A 6 -16.95 -0.33 -1.85
CA TYR A 6 -15.95 0.70 -2.14
C TYR A 6 -14.60 0.09 -2.58
N ASP A 7 -14.14 -0.99 -1.92
CA ASP A 7 -12.91 -1.68 -2.34
C ASP A 7 -13.06 -2.26 -3.76
N ASN A 8 -14.21 -2.84 -4.08
CA ASN A 8 -14.53 -3.33 -5.42
C ASN A 8 -14.61 -2.20 -6.45
N LEU A 9 -15.18 -1.05 -6.07
CA LEU A 9 -15.25 0.13 -6.94
C LEU A 9 -13.85 0.64 -7.27
N ALA A 10 -12.98 0.77 -6.28
CA ALA A 10 -11.61 1.20 -6.48
C ALA A 10 -10.84 0.24 -7.42
N GLN A 11 -10.99 -1.07 -7.20
CA GLN A 11 -10.39 -2.09 -8.05
C GLN A 11 -10.93 -2.06 -9.48
N SER A 12 -12.25 -1.96 -9.66
CA SER A 12 -12.87 -1.89 -10.99
C SER A 12 -12.50 -0.59 -11.73
N THR A 13 -12.31 0.51 -11.00
CA THR A 13 -11.79 1.77 -11.56
C THR A 13 -10.39 1.59 -12.12
N PHE A 14 -9.50 0.89 -11.39
CA PHE A 14 -8.15 0.58 -11.87
C PHE A 14 -8.18 -0.21 -13.19
N TYR A 15 -8.91 -1.32 -13.24
CA TYR A 15 -9.04 -2.13 -14.47
C TYR A 15 -9.67 -1.37 -15.64
N SER A 16 -10.71 -0.58 -15.38
CA SER A 16 -11.36 0.24 -16.41
C SER A 16 -10.39 1.24 -17.04
N MET A 17 -9.55 1.89 -16.23
CA MET A 17 -8.62 2.92 -16.68
C MET A 17 -7.35 2.32 -17.33
N PHE A 18 -6.80 1.25 -16.77
CA PHE A 18 -5.49 0.73 -17.15
C PHE A 18 -5.50 -0.64 -17.82
N GLY A 19 -6.61 -1.38 -17.78
CA GLY A 19 -6.67 -2.78 -18.20
C GLY A 19 -6.03 -3.70 -17.17
N ASP A 20 -5.79 -4.95 -17.55
CA ASP A 20 -4.99 -5.87 -16.74
C ASP A 20 -3.52 -5.44 -16.78
N PRO A 21 -2.91 -5.09 -15.63
CA PRO A 21 -1.54 -4.58 -15.59
C PRO A 21 -0.49 -5.68 -15.80
N ILE A 22 -0.87 -6.96 -15.66
CA ILE A 22 0.04 -8.08 -15.86
C ILE A 22 0.10 -8.46 -17.33
N GLU A 23 -1.08 -8.51 -17.98
CA GLU A 23 -1.19 -8.82 -19.42
C GLU A 23 -0.90 -7.58 -20.30
N ASN A 24 -0.97 -6.38 -19.73
CA ASN A 24 -0.79 -5.10 -20.43
C ASN A 24 -1.66 -4.97 -21.68
N GLU A 25 -2.93 -5.31 -21.57
CA GLU A 25 -3.90 -5.33 -22.68
C GLU A 25 -3.98 -4.03 -23.46
N LYS A 26 -3.74 -2.90 -22.80
CA LYS A 26 -3.75 -1.56 -23.41
C LYS A 26 -2.43 -1.18 -24.11
N GLY A 27 -1.40 -2.02 -24.01
CA GLY A 27 -0.12 -1.83 -24.69
C GLY A 27 0.69 -0.63 -24.20
N TRP A 28 0.62 -0.32 -22.89
CA TRP A 28 1.44 0.73 -22.28
C TRP A 28 2.94 0.44 -22.44
N GLU A 29 3.76 1.50 -22.50
CA GLU A 29 5.21 1.36 -22.43
C GLU A 29 5.60 0.60 -21.16
N VAL A 30 6.53 -0.35 -21.26
CA VAL A 30 6.99 -1.15 -20.12
C VAL A 30 8.37 -0.69 -19.67
N LYS A 31 8.52 -0.44 -18.37
CA LYS A 31 9.81 -0.16 -17.73
C LYS A 31 10.06 -1.15 -16.60
N LYS A 32 11.33 -1.35 -16.24
CA LYS A 32 11.66 -2.12 -15.04
C LYS A 32 11.32 -1.30 -13.78
N LEU A 33 10.76 -1.96 -12.77
CA LEU A 33 10.39 -1.27 -11.51
C LEU A 33 11.56 -0.51 -10.90
N GLY A 34 12.79 -1.07 -11.00
CA GLY A 34 14.00 -0.42 -10.50
C GLY A 34 14.46 0.81 -11.29
N GLU A 35 13.86 1.11 -12.44
CA GLU A 35 14.15 2.32 -13.26
C GLU A 35 13.24 3.50 -12.87
N VAL A 36 12.07 3.20 -12.33
CA VAL A 36 11.03 4.20 -12.03
C VAL A 36 10.74 4.35 -10.54
N CYS A 37 11.42 3.54 -9.71
CA CYS A 37 11.19 3.47 -8.28
C CYS A 37 12.51 3.14 -7.54
N GLU A 38 12.79 3.87 -6.46
CA GLU A 38 13.83 3.51 -5.51
C GLU A 38 13.30 2.41 -4.58
N ILE A 39 14.06 1.32 -4.44
CA ILE A 39 13.71 0.25 -3.48
C ILE A 39 14.58 0.43 -2.24
N VAL A 40 14.00 0.94 -1.18
CA VAL A 40 14.64 1.16 0.12
C VAL A 40 14.54 -0.10 0.95
N SER A 41 15.66 -0.61 1.44
CA SER A 41 15.65 -1.74 2.39
C SER A 41 15.40 -1.23 3.81
N GLY A 42 14.51 -1.88 4.53
CA GLY A 42 14.30 -1.61 5.94
C GLY A 42 15.54 -1.91 6.78
N LYS A 43 15.64 -1.31 7.96
CA LYS A 43 16.76 -1.40 8.88
C LYS A 43 16.30 -1.74 10.28
N ASN A 44 17.20 -2.28 11.09
CA ASN A 44 16.93 -2.55 12.51
C ASN A 44 16.54 -1.25 13.23
N GLN A 45 15.42 -1.30 13.95
CA GLN A 45 14.79 -0.13 14.60
C GLN A 45 15.37 0.22 15.98
N LYS A 46 16.16 -0.65 16.61
CA LYS A 46 16.59 -0.53 18.03
C LYS A 46 17.20 0.84 18.40
N LYS A 47 17.82 1.54 17.43
CA LYS A 47 18.46 2.84 17.69
C LYS A 47 17.52 4.03 17.58
N VAL A 48 16.38 3.86 16.92
CA VAL A 48 15.42 4.93 16.62
C VAL A 48 14.07 4.68 17.27
N GLU A 49 13.84 3.47 17.77
CA GLU A 49 12.56 3.09 18.38
C GLU A 49 12.32 3.90 19.65
N ASN A 50 11.22 4.62 19.64
CA ASN A 50 10.71 5.39 20.76
C ASN A 50 9.17 5.32 20.73
N PRO A 51 8.51 4.69 21.74
CA PRO A 51 7.05 4.61 21.79
C PRO A 51 6.33 5.97 21.80
N LYS A 52 7.07 7.07 22.11
CA LYS A 52 6.57 8.46 22.04
C LYS A 52 7.09 9.19 20.80
N GLY A 53 7.76 8.50 19.89
CA GLY A 53 8.23 9.04 18.61
C GLY A 53 7.07 9.44 17.70
N VAL A 54 7.39 10.16 16.63
CA VAL A 54 6.39 10.70 15.70
C VAL A 54 6.23 9.88 14.43
N TYR A 55 7.20 9.02 14.10
CA TYR A 55 7.19 8.24 12.85
C TYR A 55 6.82 6.79 13.13
N PRO A 56 5.78 6.22 12.46
CA PRO A 56 5.46 4.82 12.60
C PRO A 56 6.61 3.91 12.17
N ILE A 57 6.81 2.83 12.92
CA ILE A 57 7.66 1.71 12.53
C ILE A 57 6.79 0.65 11.87
N MET A 58 7.13 0.30 10.62
CA MET A 58 6.37 -0.65 9.81
C MET A 58 7.21 -1.90 9.52
N GLY A 59 6.57 -3.06 9.66
CA GLY A 59 7.12 -4.35 9.22
C GLY A 59 6.32 -4.92 8.05
N SER A 60 6.65 -6.14 7.60
CA SER A 60 5.90 -6.85 6.56
C SER A 60 4.43 -7.12 6.91
N GLY A 61 4.09 -7.13 8.19
CA GLY A 61 2.72 -7.31 8.71
C GLY A 61 1.98 -6.00 9.03
N GLY A 62 2.60 -4.84 8.85
CA GLY A 62 2.02 -3.53 9.16
C GLY A 62 2.71 -2.81 10.34
N PHE A 63 1.95 -2.00 11.06
CA PHE A 63 2.42 -1.17 12.18
C PHE A 63 2.97 -2.01 13.36
N MET A 64 4.05 -1.53 13.97
CA MET A 64 4.72 -2.19 15.10
C MET A 64 4.89 -1.26 16.32
N SER A 65 5.41 -0.05 16.14
CA SER A 65 5.75 0.90 17.20
C SER A 65 5.99 2.29 16.58
N PHE A 66 6.63 3.21 17.30
CA PHE A 66 7.05 4.51 16.80
C PHE A 66 8.56 4.71 16.87
N ALA A 67 9.07 5.67 16.10
CA ALA A 67 10.47 6.04 16.01
C ALA A 67 10.66 7.57 16.02
N ASP A 68 11.89 8.02 16.35
CA ASP A 68 12.30 9.42 16.26
C ASP A 68 12.84 9.79 14.87
N ASP A 69 13.03 8.81 13.98
CA ASP A 69 13.57 9.01 12.63
C ASP A 69 12.78 8.17 11.61
N TYR A 70 12.93 8.47 10.32
CA TYR A 70 12.23 7.79 9.23
C TYR A 70 13.19 7.35 8.11
N LEU A 71 12.80 6.36 7.32
CA LEU A 71 13.52 5.87 6.13
C LEU A 71 12.83 6.22 4.82
N CYS A 72 11.50 6.31 4.84
CA CYS A 72 10.72 6.54 3.64
C CYS A 72 9.72 7.68 3.82
N PRO A 73 9.48 8.46 2.74
CA PRO A 73 8.46 9.52 2.73
C PRO A 73 7.04 8.94 2.68
N GLU A 74 6.06 9.81 2.86
CA GLU A 74 4.65 9.54 2.54
C GLU A 74 4.48 9.08 1.08
N GLY A 75 3.44 8.30 0.81
CA GLY A 75 3.18 7.72 -0.51
C GLY A 75 4.09 6.54 -0.86
N THR A 76 4.95 6.07 0.05
CA THR A 76 5.74 4.88 -0.17
C THR A 76 4.86 3.62 -0.13
N VAL A 77 5.02 2.74 -1.11
CA VAL A 77 4.40 1.42 -1.09
C VAL A 77 5.31 0.46 -0.33
N ILE A 78 4.80 -0.13 0.74
CA ILE A 78 5.53 -1.10 1.55
C ILE A 78 5.26 -2.51 1.02
N LEU A 79 6.33 -3.24 0.77
CA LEU A 79 6.32 -4.63 0.33
C LEU A 79 7.06 -5.49 1.36
N GLY A 80 6.46 -6.59 1.77
CA GLY A 80 7.14 -7.54 2.66
C GLY A 80 8.38 -8.15 1.99
N ARG A 81 9.49 -8.15 2.69
CA ARG A 81 10.73 -8.83 2.30
C ARG A 81 10.78 -10.26 2.81
N LYS A 82 10.25 -10.48 4.03
CA LYS A 82 10.18 -11.78 4.71
C LYS A 82 8.82 -11.95 5.38
N GLY A 83 8.28 -13.15 5.35
CA GLY A 83 6.98 -13.49 5.95
C GLY A 83 5.83 -13.10 5.05
N THR A 84 5.13 -12.01 5.32
CA THR A 84 3.98 -11.54 4.54
C THR A 84 4.44 -10.80 3.29
N ILE A 85 4.81 -11.52 2.23
CA ILE A 85 5.40 -10.94 1.01
C ILE A 85 4.38 -10.53 -0.06
N ASN A 86 3.14 -11.02 0.00
CA ASN A 86 2.11 -10.81 -1.03
C ASN A 86 0.94 -9.92 -0.53
N ARG A 87 1.22 -9.00 0.39
CA ARG A 87 0.26 -8.02 0.92
C ARG A 87 0.88 -6.63 0.97
N PRO A 88 1.03 -5.96 -0.18
CA PRO A 88 1.53 -4.59 -0.20
C PRO A 88 0.53 -3.64 0.48
N PHE A 89 1.04 -2.55 1.05
CA PHE A 89 0.23 -1.45 1.55
C PHE A 89 0.94 -0.12 1.30
N ILE A 90 0.19 0.97 1.25
CA ILE A 90 0.72 2.32 1.05
C ILE A 90 0.66 3.08 2.37
N VAL A 91 1.67 3.93 2.63
CA VAL A 91 1.73 4.77 3.82
C VAL A 91 1.41 6.22 3.49
N THR A 92 0.65 6.88 4.35
CA THR A 92 0.21 8.27 4.18
C THR A 92 1.09 9.29 4.92
N GLU A 93 2.11 8.80 5.61
CA GLU A 93 3.06 9.60 6.37
C GLU A 93 4.47 9.04 6.26
N LYS A 94 5.47 9.77 6.75
CA LYS A 94 6.87 9.30 6.81
C LYS A 94 6.98 8.13 7.79
N VAL A 95 7.72 7.08 7.40
CA VAL A 95 7.80 5.84 8.19
C VAL A 95 9.24 5.32 8.32
N TRP A 96 9.53 4.65 9.42
CA TRP A 96 10.65 3.73 9.52
C TRP A 96 10.20 2.33 9.13
N MET A 97 11.05 1.60 8.42
CA MET A 97 10.79 0.19 8.09
C MET A 97 11.83 -0.71 8.73
N VAL A 98 11.37 -1.81 9.31
CA VAL A 98 12.26 -2.86 9.80
C VAL A 98 12.77 -3.74 8.65
N ASP A 99 13.80 -4.54 8.90
CA ASP A 99 14.50 -5.36 7.91
C ASP A 99 13.67 -6.47 7.24
N THR A 100 12.43 -6.67 7.69
CA THR A 100 11.45 -7.57 7.05
C THR A 100 10.65 -6.92 5.94
N ALA A 101 10.88 -5.65 5.62
CA ALA A 101 10.15 -4.90 4.60
C ALA A 101 11.06 -4.15 3.63
N PHE A 102 10.52 -3.88 2.43
CA PHE A 102 11.03 -2.93 1.45
C PHE A 102 10.06 -1.77 1.30
N GLY A 103 10.59 -0.55 1.10
CA GLY A 103 9.82 0.60 0.67
C GLY A 103 10.06 0.86 -0.82
N LEU A 104 9.00 0.99 -1.58
CA LEU A 104 9.03 1.36 -3.00
C LEU A 104 8.70 2.85 -3.08
N VAL A 105 9.73 3.68 -3.29
CA VAL A 105 9.62 5.14 -3.40
C VAL A 105 9.59 5.51 -4.87
N VAL A 106 8.48 6.04 -5.37
CA VAL A 106 8.27 6.34 -6.78
C VAL A 106 9.08 7.55 -7.25
N ASN A 107 9.53 7.53 -8.51
CA ASN A 107 9.92 8.74 -9.21
C ASN A 107 8.65 9.48 -9.66
N LYS A 108 8.25 10.51 -8.93
CA LYS A 108 7.02 11.28 -9.16
C LYS A 108 6.90 11.94 -10.54
N SER A 109 7.99 12.03 -11.31
CA SER A 109 7.94 12.54 -12.69
C SER A 109 7.44 11.49 -13.71
N ILE A 110 7.32 10.23 -13.31
CA ILE A 110 6.97 9.10 -14.19
C ILE A 110 5.84 8.26 -13.60
N LEU A 111 5.83 8.10 -12.28
CA LEU A 111 5.00 7.13 -11.59
C LEU A 111 4.26 7.75 -10.39
N GLU A 112 2.98 7.50 -10.32
CA GLU A 112 2.11 7.90 -9.21
C GLU A 112 2.03 6.75 -8.18
N SER A 113 2.03 7.09 -6.88
CA SER A 113 2.10 6.13 -5.78
C SER A 113 0.89 5.19 -5.70
N LEU A 114 -0.32 5.70 -5.90
CA LEU A 114 -1.53 4.87 -5.86
C LEU A 114 -1.60 3.93 -7.06
N PHE A 115 -1.14 4.37 -8.25
CA PHE A 115 -1.02 3.48 -9.40
C PHE A 115 -0.07 2.32 -9.08
N LEU A 116 1.13 2.61 -8.54
CA LEU A 116 2.08 1.56 -8.15
C LEU A 116 1.48 0.63 -7.09
N PHE A 117 0.77 1.17 -6.11
CA PHE A 117 0.13 0.36 -5.07
C PHE A 117 -0.89 -0.62 -5.65
N TYR A 118 -1.75 -0.17 -6.57
CA TYR A 118 -2.75 -1.03 -7.22
C TYR A 118 -2.09 -2.06 -8.14
N PHE A 119 -1.04 -1.69 -8.87
CA PHE A 119 -0.23 -2.67 -9.59
C PHE A 119 0.33 -3.75 -8.65
N CYS A 120 0.91 -3.34 -7.51
CA CYS A 120 1.46 -4.28 -6.54
C CYS A 120 0.40 -5.20 -5.91
N LYS A 121 -0.87 -4.78 -5.82
CA LYS A 121 -1.97 -5.65 -5.37
C LYS A 121 -2.28 -6.77 -6.37
N GLU A 122 -2.10 -6.51 -7.66
CA GLU A 122 -2.35 -7.47 -8.73
C GLU A 122 -1.16 -8.39 -8.99
N PHE A 123 0.06 -7.92 -8.69
CA PHE A 123 1.26 -8.70 -8.93
C PHE A 123 1.44 -9.80 -7.88
N ASP A 124 1.52 -11.04 -8.33
CA ASP A 124 1.81 -12.17 -7.45
C ASP A 124 3.30 -12.26 -7.09
N PHE A 125 3.68 -11.68 -5.95
CA PHE A 125 5.05 -11.71 -5.44
C PHE A 125 5.52 -13.10 -4.99
N LEU A 126 4.61 -14.07 -4.79
CA LEU A 126 4.99 -15.45 -4.48
C LEU A 126 5.79 -16.08 -5.62
N ARG A 127 5.61 -15.63 -6.85
CA ARG A 127 6.41 -16.07 -8.02
C ARG A 127 7.90 -15.73 -7.90
N LEU A 128 8.25 -14.74 -7.06
CA LEU A 128 9.63 -14.31 -6.79
C LEU A 128 10.18 -14.87 -5.49
N ASN A 129 9.41 -15.73 -4.80
CA ASN A 129 9.85 -16.31 -3.54
C ASN A 129 11.06 -17.21 -3.73
N VAL A 130 12.11 -16.98 -2.94
CA VAL A 130 13.37 -17.73 -3.00
C VAL A 130 13.59 -18.67 -1.81
N ALA A 131 12.65 -18.74 -0.88
CA ALA A 131 12.80 -19.48 0.36
C ALA A 131 11.70 -20.53 0.55
N VAL A 132 12.06 -21.66 1.13
CA VAL A 132 11.14 -22.79 1.35
C VAL A 132 10.33 -22.62 2.65
N THR A 133 10.98 -22.19 3.73
CA THR A 133 10.37 -22.16 5.07
C THR A 133 9.64 -20.87 5.35
N ILE A 134 10.27 -19.72 5.11
CA ILE A 134 9.67 -18.39 5.31
C ILE A 134 9.73 -17.65 3.99
N PRO A 135 8.60 -17.30 3.37
CA PRO A 135 8.60 -16.56 2.11
C PRO A 135 9.51 -15.34 2.16
N SER A 136 10.34 -15.19 1.13
CA SER A 136 11.38 -14.15 1.11
C SER A 136 11.64 -13.64 -0.31
N LEU A 137 11.77 -12.31 -0.42
CA LEU A 137 12.06 -11.60 -1.67
C LEU A 137 13.47 -11.01 -1.67
N ARG A 138 14.08 -10.95 -2.85
CA ARG A 138 15.35 -10.26 -3.06
C ARG A 138 15.11 -8.95 -3.80
N LYS A 139 15.78 -7.90 -3.37
CA LYS A 139 15.73 -6.56 -4.00
C LYS A 139 16.03 -6.60 -5.50
N ILE A 140 16.98 -7.46 -5.92
CA ILE A 140 17.39 -7.60 -7.32
C ILE A 140 16.27 -8.14 -8.21
N ASP A 141 15.42 -9.02 -7.68
CA ASP A 141 14.32 -9.61 -8.43
C ASP A 141 13.15 -8.62 -8.54
N ILE A 142 12.88 -7.88 -7.46
CA ILE A 142 11.87 -6.80 -7.46
C ILE A 142 12.23 -5.73 -8.50
N LYS A 143 13.51 -5.34 -8.60
CA LYS A 143 13.97 -4.36 -9.61
C LYS A 143 13.69 -4.79 -11.04
N LYS A 144 13.60 -6.09 -11.32
CA LYS A 144 13.41 -6.64 -12.68
C LYS A 144 11.94 -6.81 -13.07
N ILE A 145 11.01 -6.53 -12.18
CA ILE A 145 9.57 -6.59 -12.47
C ILE A 145 9.26 -5.64 -13.62
N ASP A 146 8.56 -6.14 -14.62
CA ASP A 146 8.02 -5.34 -15.70
C ASP A 146 6.79 -4.58 -15.21
N LEU A 147 6.80 -3.26 -15.38
CA LEU A 147 5.74 -2.35 -14.97
C LEU A 147 5.25 -1.58 -16.19
N PRO A 148 3.98 -1.76 -16.61
CA PRO A 148 3.35 -0.88 -17.58
C PRO A 148 3.28 0.55 -17.04
N ILE A 149 3.62 1.53 -17.87
CA ILE A 149 3.65 2.95 -17.51
C ILE A 149 2.62 3.72 -18.37
N PRO A 150 1.38 3.84 -17.91
CA PRO A 150 0.40 4.73 -18.54
C PRO A 150 0.85 6.19 -18.46
N PRO A 151 0.29 7.10 -19.27
CA PRO A 151 0.56 8.54 -19.16
C PRO A 151 0.36 9.02 -17.71
N LEU A 152 1.28 9.85 -17.20
CA LEU A 152 1.25 10.34 -15.81
C LEU A 152 -0.05 11.10 -15.50
N SER A 153 -0.62 11.82 -16.48
CA SER A 153 -1.93 12.47 -16.31
C SER A 153 -3.04 11.48 -16.00
N LEU A 154 -3.05 10.32 -16.66
CA LEU A 154 -4.04 9.27 -16.41
C LEU A 154 -3.84 8.61 -15.04
N GLN A 155 -2.58 8.45 -14.62
CA GLN A 155 -2.26 7.96 -13.27
C GLN A 155 -2.74 8.95 -12.19
N ASN A 156 -2.56 10.26 -12.41
CA ASN A 156 -3.03 11.30 -11.49
C ASN A 156 -4.58 11.34 -11.43
N ASP A 157 -5.25 11.25 -12.58
CA ASP A 157 -6.73 11.17 -12.63
C ASP A 157 -7.25 9.96 -11.84
N PHE A 158 -6.54 8.84 -11.90
CA PHE A 158 -6.86 7.67 -11.09
C PHE A 158 -6.68 7.96 -9.60
N ALA A 159 -5.55 8.55 -9.20
CA ALA A 159 -5.28 8.87 -7.79
C ALA A 159 -6.38 9.77 -7.21
N GLU A 160 -6.81 10.82 -7.92
CA GLU A 160 -7.90 11.70 -7.50
C GLU A 160 -9.24 10.94 -7.31
N ARG A 161 -9.52 9.95 -8.17
CA ARG A 161 -10.73 9.13 -8.05
C ARG A 161 -10.66 8.23 -6.83
N ILE A 162 -9.52 7.59 -6.58
CA ILE A 162 -9.31 6.73 -5.42
C ILE A 162 -9.39 7.53 -4.12
N GLU A 163 -8.79 8.72 -4.05
CA GLU A 163 -8.90 9.59 -2.88
C GLU A 163 -10.36 9.93 -2.55
N LYS A 164 -11.18 10.21 -3.56
CA LYS A 164 -12.63 10.45 -3.38
C LYS A 164 -13.36 9.21 -2.87
N ILE A 165 -13.05 8.03 -3.42
CA ILE A 165 -13.62 6.75 -3.00
C ILE A 165 -13.25 6.45 -1.54
N GLU A 166 -11.97 6.61 -1.16
CA GLU A 166 -11.51 6.36 0.20
C GLU A 166 -12.10 7.38 1.19
N ALA A 167 -12.24 8.65 0.81
CA ALA A 167 -12.91 9.66 1.65
C ALA A 167 -14.37 9.29 1.93
N GLN A 168 -15.12 8.83 0.92
CA GLN A 168 -16.50 8.37 1.09
C GLN A 168 -16.58 7.10 1.95
N LYS A 169 -15.68 6.16 1.73
CA LYS A 169 -15.56 4.94 2.52
C LYS A 169 -15.32 5.25 4.00
N GLU A 170 -14.47 6.24 4.30
CA GLU A 170 -14.20 6.66 5.67
C GLU A 170 -15.41 7.32 6.33
N LEU A 171 -16.16 8.17 5.63
CA LEU A 171 -17.42 8.74 6.11
C LEU A 171 -18.45 7.64 6.46
N VAL A 172 -18.55 6.60 5.62
CA VAL A 172 -19.44 5.46 5.89
C VAL A 172 -18.99 4.69 7.13
N LYS A 173 -17.70 4.47 7.33
CA LYS A 173 -17.17 3.83 8.55
C LYS A 173 -17.52 4.63 9.81
N GLN A 174 -17.33 5.95 9.77
CA GLN A 174 -17.69 6.83 10.88
C GLN A 174 -19.19 6.75 11.19
N GLY A 175 -20.05 6.84 10.17
CA GLY A 175 -21.49 6.71 10.35
C GLY A 175 -21.93 5.36 10.93
N ILE A 176 -21.28 4.26 10.54
CA ILE A 176 -21.52 2.93 11.11
C ILE A 176 -21.12 2.91 12.60
N ALA A 177 -19.95 3.47 12.96
CA ALA A 177 -19.48 3.51 14.33
C ALA A 177 -20.39 4.36 15.22
N GLU A 178 -20.84 5.53 14.76
CA GLU A 178 -21.79 6.40 15.47
C GLU A 178 -23.15 5.72 15.68
N THR A 179 -23.63 5.01 14.66
CA THR A 179 -24.88 4.26 14.73
C THR A 179 -24.80 3.13 15.78
N GLN A 180 -23.66 2.42 15.80
CA GLN A 180 -23.44 1.35 16.79
C GLN A 180 -23.42 1.91 18.21
N LEU A 181 -22.73 3.02 18.45
CA LEU A 181 -22.73 3.69 19.77
C LEU A 181 -24.13 4.10 20.23
N LEU A 182 -24.95 4.61 19.28
CA LEU A 182 -26.33 4.99 19.60
C LEU A 182 -27.19 3.78 19.94
N ILE A 183 -27.01 2.65 19.23
CA ILE A 183 -27.70 1.40 19.53
C ILE A 183 -27.31 0.89 20.92
N ASP A 184 -26.01 0.84 21.23
CA ASP A 184 -25.50 0.35 22.50
C ASP A 184 -26.03 1.22 23.65
N TYR A 185 -25.97 2.55 23.54
CA TYR A 185 -26.55 3.48 24.51
C TYR A 185 -28.05 3.26 24.72
N THR A 186 -28.78 3.03 23.63
CA THR A 186 -30.24 2.82 23.71
C THR A 186 -30.56 1.49 24.39
N MET A 187 -29.81 0.44 24.09
CA MET A 187 -29.97 -0.88 24.71
C MET A 187 -29.71 -0.81 26.21
N ASP A 188 -28.61 -0.19 26.64
CA ASP A 188 -28.28 0.00 28.05
C ASP A 188 -29.37 0.78 28.80
N LYS A 189 -29.90 1.81 28.18
CA LYS A 189 -30.89 2.68 28.79
C LYS A 189 -32.26 2.04 29.00
N TYR A 190 -32.68 1.15 28.10
CA TYR A 190 -34.05 0.61 28.10
C TYR A 190 -34.13 -0.88 28.44
N PHE A 191 -33.01 -1.60 28.41
CA PHE A 191 -32.96 -3.07 28.62
C PHE A 191 -31.86 -3.51 29.61
N GLY A 192 -31.00 -2.61 30.10
CA GLY A 192 -30.04 -2.83 31.18
C GLY A 192 -30.61 -2.21 32.45
#